data_09582821cbd52c87c254483d2376abfb
#
_entry.id   09582821cbd52c87c254483d2376abfb
#
_cell.length_a   1.000
_cell.length_b   1.000
_cell.length_c   1.000
_cell.angle_alpha   90.00
_cell.angle_beta   90.00
_cell.angle_gamma   90.00
#
_symmetry.space_group_name_H-M   'P 1'
#
loop_
_entity.id
_entity.type
_entity.pdbx_description
1 polymer ?
#
loop_
_entity_poly.entity_id
_entity_poly.type
_entity_poly.pdbx_seq_one_letter_code
_entity_poly.pdbx_strand_id
1 'polypeptide(L)'
;MSKALVVVTSVSKYPDMNRPTGLWLGEVVHFADVLYKNGYDIDYISPEGGYTAIDPASLQEDMMSELDWKYYQDKDFMTRLGSTLTPDAVRAEDYDIIYYAGGHGTIWDFKDNKDLQELTRKIYENNGAVSSVCHGAIGLLNVTDSEGNSIINGKTVTGFSNTEEEAVGLADKVPYLTEDELKNRGAHYEKGDNWSQFAVIDGHVITGQNPQSGKAVAEKFFELKNNK
;
A
#
# COMPACT_ATOMS: atom_id res chain seq x y z
N MET A 1 -4.86 22.66 -0.02
CA MET A 1 -4.49 21.86 1.19
C MET A 1 -3.86 20.60 0.65
N SER A 2 -2.70 20.19 1.19
CA SER A 2 -2.01 18.98 0.69
C SER A 2 -2.78 17.73 1.08
N LYS A 3 -3.02 16.84 0.13
CA LYS A 3 -3.78 15.61 0.34
C LYS A 3 -3.02 14.37 -0.09
N ALA A 4 -3.21 13.31 0.66
CA ALA A 4 -2.77 11.97 0.33
C ALA A 4 -3.97 11.02 0.18
N LEU A 5 -3.84 10.06 -0.70
CA LEU A 5 -4.83 9.02 -0.91
C LEU A 5 -4.27 7.68 -0.45
N VAL A 6 -4.93 7.03 0.49
CA VAL A 6 -4.56 5.71 1.01
C VAL A 6 -5.54 4.67 0.49
N VAL A 7 -5.01 3.66 -0.16
CA VAL A 7 -5.76 2.53 -0.72
C VAL A 7 -5.65 1.34 0.23
N VAL A 8 -6.79 0.81 0.65
CA VAL A 8 -6.89 -0.37 1.51
C VAL A 8 -7.75 -1.45 0.84
N THR A 9 -7.58 -2.71 1.22
CA THR A 9 -8.34 -3.80 0.61
C THR A 9 -9.79 -3.86 1.08
N SER A 10 -10.68 -4.30 0.20
CA SER A 10 -12.06 -4.69 0.54
C SER A 10 -12.19 -6.15 0.94
N VAL A 11 -11.14 -6.96 0.75
CA VAL A 11 -11.16 -8.41 1.02
C VAL A 11 -10.95 -8.67 2.51
N SER A 12 -11.86 -9.42 3.10
CA SER A 12 -11.88 -9.75 4.54
C SER A 12 -11.54 -11.21 4.87
N LYS A 13 -11.40 -12.06 3.84
CA LYS A 13 -11.17 -13.49 3.99
C LYS A 13 -10.43 -14.05 2.77
N TYR A 14 -9.55 -15.01 3.00
CA TYR A 14 -8.95 -15.79 1.92
C TYR A 14 -10.03 -16.53 1.15
N PRO A 15 -10.08 -16.49 -0.20
CA PRO A 15 -11.11 -17.17 -0.98
C PRO A 15 -11.12 -18.68 -0.79
N ASP A 16 -9.94 -19.28 -0.72
CA ASP A 16 -9.78 -20.76 -0.77
C ASP A 16 -9.50 -21.39 0.61
N MET A 17 -9.55 -20.60 1.69
CA MET A 17 -9.38 -21.14 3.04
C MET A 17 -10.24 -20.42 4.06
N ASN A 18 -10.58 -21.11 5.15
CA ASN A 18 -11.35 -20.51 6.24
C ASN A 18 -10.44 -19.69 7.18
N ARG A 19 -9.82 -18.64 6.61
CA ARG A 19 -8.92 -17.74 7.33
C ARG A 19 -9.32 -16.28 7.05
N PRO A 20 -9.51 -15.44 8.08
CA PRO A 20 -9.70 -14.02 7.90
C PRO A 20 -8.41 -13.36 7.40
N THR A 21 -8.57 -12.23 6.70
CA THR A 21 -7.51 -11.33 6.30
C THR A 21 -8.04 -9.90 6.26
N GLY A 22 -7.33 -9.00 5.68
CA GLY A 22 -7.71 -7.59 5.53
C GLY A 22 -6.49 -6.70 5.41
N LEU A 23 -6.66 -5.47 5.82
CA LEU A 23 -5.61 -4.48 5.95
C LEU A 23 -4.63 -4.84 7.08
N TRP A 24 -3.34 -4.71 6.85
CA TRP A 24 -2.35 -4.72 7.93
C TRP A 24 -2.31 -3.34 8.60
N LEU A 25 -2.82 -3.23 9.82
CA LEU A 25 -3.09 -1.94 10.48
C LEU A 25 -1.86 -1.02 10.57
N GLY A 26 -0.72 -1.55 11.04
CA GLY A 26 0.50 -0.76 11.24
C GLY A 26 1.02 -0.10 9.96
N GLU A 27 0.76 -0.69 8.80
CA GLU A 27 1.20 -0.12 7.53
C GLU A 27 0.47 1.19 7.20
N VAL A 28 -0.81 1.30 7.54
CA VAL A 28 -1.55 2.55 7.41
C VAL A 28 -1.19 3.53 8.52
N VAL A 29 -1.14 3.05 9.76
CA VAL A 29 -0.87 3.90 10.93
C VAL A 29 0.47 4.61 10.80
N HIS A 30 1.54 3.88 10.51
CA HIS A 30 2.89 4.45 10.47
C HIS A 30 3.09 5.41 9.28
N PHE A 31 2.45 5.15 8.16
CA PHE A 31 2.41 6.08 7.03
C PHE A 31 1.59 7.32 7.36
N ALA A 32 0.35 7.15 7.82
CA ALA A 32 -0.58 8.25 8.10
C ALA A 32 -0.06 9.20 9.19
N ASP A 33 0.56 8.68 10.24
CA ASP A 33 1.11 9.50 11.33
C ASP A 33 2.16 10.51 10.82
N VAL A 34 3.04 10.08 9.90
CA VAL A 34 4.01 10.98 9.28
C VAL A 34 3.31 12.04 8.43
N LEU A 35 2.31 11.67 7.65
CA LEU A 35 1.56 12.60 6.80
C LEU A 35 0.80 13.64 7.64
N TYR A 36 0.06 13.21 8.67
CA TYR A 36 -0.68 14.11 9.57
C TYR A 36 0.24 15.10 10.29
N LYS A 37 1.40 14.63 10.78
CA LYS A 37 2.42 15.49 11.41
C LYS A 37 2.99 16.55 10.46
N ASN A 38 2.91 16.31 9.16
CA ASN A 38 3.34 17.25 8.11
C ASN A 38 2.16 18.02 7.48
N GLY A 39 0.99 18.02 8.11
CA GLY A 39 -0.15 18.85 7.70
C GLY A 39 -0.93 18.34 6.48
N TYR A 40 -0.79 17.05 6.15
CA TYR A 40 -1.60 16.41 5.10
C TYR A 40 -2.96 15.99 5.65
N ASP A 41 -3.99 16.16 4.84
CA ASP A 41 -5.24 15.42 4.99
C ASP A 41 -5.15 14.10 4.21
N ILE A 42 -5.86 13.07 4.68
CA ILE A 42 -5.81 11.73 4.08
C ILE A 42 -7.22 11.27 3.79
N ASP A 43 -7.50 10.93 2.53
CA ASP A 43 -8.70 10.20 2.16
C ASP A 43 -8.36 8.70 2.04
N TYR A 44 -9.28 7.85 2.50
CA TYR A 44 -9.15 6.39 2.44
C TYR A 44 -10.12 5.84 1.41
N ILE A 45 -9.60 5.03 0.48
CA ILE A 45 -10.41 4.33 -0.51
C ILE A 45 -10.17 2.83 -0.45
N SER A 46 -11.15 2.06 -0.89
CA SER A 46 -11.00 0.64 -1.15
C SER A 46 -11.73 0.28 -2.45
N PRO A 47 -11.42 -0.84 -3.11
CA PRO A 47 -12.05 -1.24 -4.37
C PRO A 47 -13.57 -1.17 -4.37
N GLU A 48 -14.22 -1.57 -3.28
CA GLU A 48 -15.67 -1.60 -3.14
C GLU A 48 -16.23 -0.46 -2.27
N GLY A 49 -15.37 0.32 -1.63
CA GLY A 49 -15.79 1.29 -0.61
C GLY A 49 -16.32 0.66 0.67
N GLY A 50 -16.72 1.48 1.62
CA GLY A 50 -17.34 1.01 2.86
C GLY A 50 -16.32 0.45 3.88
N TYR A 51 -16.71 -0.59 4.58
CA TYR A 51 -15.92 -1.16 5.67
C TYR A 51 -14.69 -1.91 5.17
N THR A 52 -13.53 -1.57 5.73
CA THR A 52 -12.29 -2.31 5.54
C THR A 52 -12.03 -3.21 6.74
N ALA A 53 -11.91 -4.52 6.50
CA ALA A 53 -11.50 -5.46 7.54
C ALA A 53 -10.01 -5.26 7.87
N ILE A 54 -9.67 -5.35 9.14
CA ILE A 54 -8.28 -5.40 9.60
C ILE A 54 -7.87 -6.86 9.75
N ASP A 55 -6.71 -7.22 9.22
CA ASP A 55 -6.18 -8.57 9.38
C ASP A 55 -5.93 -8.86 10.87
N PRO A 56 -6.55 -9.91 11.44
CA PRO A 56 -6.40 -10.21 12.86
C PRO A 56 -4.95 -10.47 13.29
N ALA A 57 -4.09 -10.91 12.36
CA ALA A 57 -2.67 -11.11 12.65
C ALA A 57 -1.97 -9.78 12.96
N SER A 58 -2.41 -8.67 12.34
CA SER A 58 -1.85 -7.34 12.62
C SER A 58 -2.26 -6.74 13.96
N LEU A 59 -3.25 -7.34 14.62
CA LEU A 59 -3.75 -6.90 15.93
C LEU A 59 -3.18 -7.73 17.10
N GLN A 60 -2.26 -8.65 16.82
CA GLN A 60 -1.59 -9.39 17.89
C GLN A 60 -0.70 -8.47 18.72
N GLU A 61 -0.55 -8.77 20.02
CA GLU A 61 0.12 -7.90 20.97
C GLU A 61 1.57 -7.57 20.58
N ASP A 62 2.28 -8.54 20.01
CA ASP A 62 3.65 -8.40 19.52
C ASP A 62 3.77 -7.65 18.19
N MET A 63 2.65 -7.42 17.48
CA MET A 63 2.57 -6.67 16.23
C MET A 63 2.10 -5.23 16.42
N MET A 64 1.52 -4.91 17.57
CA MET A 64 0.94 -3.60 17.88
C MET A 64 1.91 -2.74 18.69
N SER A 65 2.41 -1.65 18.10
CA SER A 65 3.13 -0.61 18.84
C SER A 65 2.18 0.30 19.63
N GLU A 66 2.72 1.13 20.53
CA GLU A 66 1.93 2.17 21.22
C GLU A 66 1.23 3.11 20.23
N LEU A 67 1.85 3.39 19.09
CA LEU A 67 1.27 4.22 18.05
C LEU A 67 0.07 3.51 17.39
N ASP A 68 0.19 2.22 17.10
CA ASP A 68 -0.90 1.43 16.53
C ASP A 68 -2.10 1.39 17.46
N TRP A 69 -1.87 1.18 18.76
CA TRP A 69 -2.93 1.24 19.78
C TRP A 69 -3.59 2.60 19.85
N LYS A 70 -2.83 3.70 19.76
CA LYS A 70 -3.39 5.05 19.75
C LYS A 70 -4.35 5.25 18.59
N TYR A 71 -3.99 4.85 17.37
CA TYR A 71 -4.83 4.99 16.20
C TYR A 71 -6.02 4.00 16.21
N TYR A 72 -5.81 2.78 16.68
CA TYR A 72 -6.87 1.78 16.80
C TYR A 72 -7.98 2.20 17.77
N GLN A 73 -7.65 3.00 18.78
CA GLN A 73 -8.61 3.58 19.73
C GLN A 73 -9.17 4.95 19.29
N ASP A 74 -8.61 5.53 18.24
CA ASP A 74 -9.07 6.80 17.69
C ASP A 74 -10.36 6.60 16.86
N LYS A 75 -11.43 7.23 17.35
CA LYS A 75 -12.76 7.09 16.73
C LYS A 75 -12.82 7.60 15.30
N ASP A 76 -12.16 8.73 15.02
CA ASP A 76 -12.23 9.37 13.70
C ASP A 76 -11.44 8.55 12.69
N PHE A 77 -10.25 8.08 13.07
CA PHE A 77 -9.45 7.18 12.25
C PHE A 77 -10.20 5.87 11.92
N MET A 78 -10.76 5.21 12.93
CA MET A 78 -11.50 3.95 12.75
C MET A 78 -12.81 4.15 11.98
N THR A 79 -13.46 5.31 12.10
CA THR A 79 -14.65 5.64 11.29
C THR A 79 -14.26 5.79 9.81
N ARG A 80 -13.12 6.39 9.50
CA ARG A 80 -12.62 6.52 8.12
C ARG A 80 -12.34 5.14 7.49
N LEU A 81 -11.73 4.21 8.23
CA LEU A 81 -11.54 2.82 7.79
C LEU A 81 -12.86 2.02 7.70
N GLY A 82 -13.85 2.41 8.50
CA GLY A 82 -15.20 1.84 8.48
C GLY A 82 -16.09 2.32 7.33
N SER A 83 -15.68 3.38 6.62
CA SER A 83 -16.45 4.04 5.56
C SER A 83 -15.56 4.62 4.48
N THR A 84 -14.71 3.78 3.90
CA THR A 84 -13.83 4.17 2.79
C THR A 84 -14.63 4.57 1.56
N LEU A 85 -14.06 5.48 0.75
CA LEU A 85 -14.63 5.86 -0.53
C LEU A 85 -14.31 4.82 -1.60
N THR A 86 -15.02 4.86 -2.72
CA THR A 86 -14.66 4.12 -3.94
C THR A 86 -13.69 4.93 -4.80
N PRO A 87 -12.91 4.29 -5.71
CA PRO A 87 -11.97 5.01 -6.57
C PRO A 87 -12.61 6.07 -7.46
N ASP A 88 -13.85 5.89 -7.89
CA ASP A 88 -14.62 6.82 -8.72
C ASP A 88 -15.20 8.01 -7.93
N ALA A 89 -15.18 7.94 -6.60
CA ALA A 89 -15.65 9.04 -5.73
C ALA A 89 -14.58 10.11 -5.48
N VAL A 90 -13.34 9.90 -5.96
CA VAL A 90 -12.20 10.82 -5.73
C VAL A 90 -11.61 11.30 -7.05
N ARG A 91 -10.89 12.42 -7.00
CA ARG A 91 -10.29 13.06 -8.18
C ARG A 91 -8.78 13.04 -8.04
N ALA A 92 -8.08 12.51 -9.04
CA ALA A 92 -6.62 12.35 -9.04
C ALA A 92 -5.86 13.66 -8.80
N GLU A 93 -6.36 14.78 -9.32
CA GLU A 93 -5.76 16.10 -9.20
C GLU A 93 -5.75 16.69 -7.80
N ASP A 94 -6.50 16.10 -6.87
CA ASP A 94 -6.56 16.55 -5.48
C ASP A 94 -5.41 15.99 -4.62
N TYR A 95 -4.65 14.99 -5.13
CA TYR A 95 -3.68 14.24 -4.33
C TYR A 95 -2.24 14.38 -4.81
N ASP A 96 -1.34 14.65 -3.87
CA ASP A 96 0.11 14.69 -4.08
C ASP A 96 0.75 13.29 -4.11
N ILE A 97 0.08 12.30 -3.48
CA ILE A 97 0.54 10.92 -3.36
C ILE A 97 -0.63 9.96 -3.24
N ILE A 98 -0.51 8.80 -3.90
CA ILE A 98 -1.31 7.61 -3.64
C ILE A 98 -0.44 6.54 -2.96
N TYR A 99 -0.97 5.92 -1.90
CA TYR A 99 -0.28 4.90 -1.12
C TYR A 99 -1.12 3.64 -0.99
N TYR A 100 -0.60 2.53 -1.47
CA TYR A 100 -1.20 1.22 -1.38
C TYR A 100 -0.70 0.51 -0.11
N ALA A 101 -1.54 0.43 0.90
CA ALA A 101 -1.28 -0.36 2.10
C ALA A 101 -1.44 -1.86 1.80
N GLY A 102 -0.71 -2.69 2.51
CA GLY A 102 -0.74 -4.13 2.32
C GLY A 102 -1.69 -4.86 3.27
N GLY A 103 -1.36 -6.08 3.51
CA GLY A 103 -2.19 -7.14 4.05
C GLY A 103 -2.55 -8.11 2.92
N HIS A 104 -2.72 -9.39 3.20
CA HIS A 104 -2.92 -10.42 2.17
C HIS A 104 -4.20 -10.22 1.33
N GLY A 105 -5.20 -9.52 1.85
CA GLY A 105 -6.43 -9.25 1.09
C GLY A 105 -6.19 -8.56 -0.25
N THR A 106 -5.16 -7.71 -0.34
CA THR A 106 -4.79 -6.97 -1.55
C THR A 106 -4.46 -7.85 -2.75
N ILE A 107 -4.05 -9.10 -2.51
CA ILE A 107 -3.73 -10.08 -3.54
C ILE A 107 -4.91 -10.31 -4.49
N TRP A 108 -6.14 -10.21 -3.99
CA TRP A 108 -7.33 -10.54 -4.74
C TRP A 108 -8.10 -9.36 -5.33
N ASP A 109 -7.86 -8.13 -4.83
CA ASP A 109 -8.68 -6.99 -5.26
C ASP A 109 -7.90 -5.79 -5.80
N PHE A 110 -6.56 -5.76 -5.76
CA PHE A 110 -5.79 -4.62 -6.27
C PHE A 110 -5.38 -4.76 -7.72
N LYS A 111 -4.73 -5.88 -8.09
CA LYS A 111 -4.00 -6.03 -9.37
C LYS A 111 -4.83 -5.71 -10.60
N ASP A 112 -6.05 -6.21 -10.65
CA ASP A 112 -6.90 -6.14 -11.84
C ASP A 112 -8.01 -5.08 -11.77
N ASN A 113 -8.01 -4.26 -10.71
CA ASN A 113 -8.96 -3.17 -10.54
C ASN A 113 -8.64 -2.01 -11.48
N LYS A 114 -9.49 -1.82 -12.49
CA LYS A 114 -9.28 -0.80 -13.54
C LYS A 114 -9.41 0.63 -13.04
N ASP A 115 -10.29 0.87 -12.07
CA ASP A 115 -10.50 2.21 -11.54
C ASP A 115 -9.30 2.65 -10.69
N LEU A 116 -8.71 1.73 -9.92
CA LEU A 116 -7.45 1.98 -9.21
C LEU A 116 -6.29 2.22 -10.18
N GLN A 117 -6.18 1.43 -11.26
CA GLN A 117 -5.15 1.62 -12.27
C GLN A 117 -5.24 3.00 -12.92
N GLU A 118 -6.44 3.40 -13.34
CA GLU A 118 -6.70 4.70 -13.97
C GLU A 118 -6.43 5.87 -13.02
N LEU A 119 -6.88 5.77 -11.77
CA LEU A 119 -6.65 6.77 -10.74
C LEU A 119 -5.15 6.95 -10.46
N THR A 120 -4.43 5.82 -10.32
CA THR A 120 -2.98 5.81 -10.07
C THR A 120 -2.21 6.40 -11.26
N ARG A 121 -2.59 6.04 -12.50
CA ARG A 121 -2.03 6.61 -13.71
C ARG A 121 -2.15 8.14 -13.72
N LYS A 122 -3.34 8.65 -13.46
CA LYS A 122 -3.59 10.10 -13.45
C LYS A 122 -2.77 10.83 -12.38
N ILE A 123 -2.68 10.28 -11.17
CA ILE A 123 -1.85 10.85 -10.11
C ILE A 123 -0.37 10.86 -10.54
N TYR A 124 0.12 9.76 -11.12
CA TYR A 124 1.49 9.65 -11.62
C TYR A 124 1.80 10.68 -12.72
N GLU A 125 0.91 10.81 -13.71
CA GLU A 125 1.06 11.75 -14.84
C GLU A 125 0.94 13.23 -14.42
N ASN A 126 0.22 13.49 -13.32
CA ASN A 126 0.17 14.81 -12.68
C ASN A 126 1.39 15.12 -11.79
N ASN A 127 2.48 14.35 -11.92
CA ASN A 127 3.69 14.44 -11.08
C ASN A 127 3.45 14.15 -9.59
N GLY A 128 2.37 13.47 -9.24
CA GLY A 128 2.16 12.91 -7.92
C GLY A 128 3.06 11.69 -7.66
N ALA A 129 3.28 11.36 -6.42
CA ALA A 129 3.99 10.14 -6.05
C ALA A 129 3.04 8.94 -6.05
N VAL A 130 3.54 7.80 -6.52
CA VAL A 130 2.86 6.50 -6.45
C VAL A 130 3.63 5.62 -5.49
N SER A 131 2.97 5.14 -4.46
CA SER A 131 3.67 4.42 -3.39
C SER A 131 2.91 3.19 -2.90
N SER A 132 3.67 2.28 -2.29
CA SER A 132 3.13 1.03 -1.75
C SER A 132 3.99 0.48 -0.63
N VAL A 133 3.43 -0.46 0.13
CA VAL A 133 4.17 -1.25 1.11
C VAL A 133 3.70 -2.71 1.08
N CYS A 134 4.61 -3.65 1.35
CA CYS A 134 4.28 -5.06 1.55
C CYS A 134 3.52 -5.64 0.32
N HIS A 135 2.40 -6.33 0.53
CA HIS A 135 1.53 -6.80 -0.55
C HIS A 135 0.80 -5.67 -1.30
N GLY A 136 0.78 -4.44 -0.77
CA GLY A 136 0.23 -3.28 -1.47
C GLY A 136 0.91 -3.00 -2.82
N ALA A 137 2.17 -3.44 -3.00
CA ALA A 137 2.90 -3.34 -4.26
C ALA A 137 2.17 -4.03 -5.44
N ILE A 138 1.27 -4.97 -5.16
CA ILE A 138 0.42 -5.64 -6.14
C ILE A 138 -0.47 -4.63 -6.89
N GLY A 139 -0.86 -3.55 -6.25
CA GLY A 139 -1.64 -2.47 -6.87
C GLY A 139 -0.91 -1.75 -8.02
N LEU A 140 0.42 -1.86 -8.08
CA LEU A 140 1.24 -1.23 -9.12
C LEU A 140 1.46 -2.11 -10.35
N LEU A 141 1.20 -3.42 -10.25
CA LEU A 141 1.60 -4.42 -11.25
C LEU A 141 1.07 -4.17 -12.66
N ASN A 142 -0.15 -3.68 -12.78
CA ASN A 142 -0.82 -3.48 -14.07
C ASN A 142 -1.09 -1.99 -14.37
N VAL A 143 -0.49 -1.08 -13.62
CA VAL A 143 -0.58 0.36 -13.91
C VAL A 143 0.33 0.71 -15.07
N THR A 144 -0.24 1.37 -16.08
CA THR A 144 0.49 1.87 -17.25
C THR A 144 0.30 3.39 -17.38
N ASP A 145 1.26 4.05 -18.02
CA ASP A 145 1.10 5.42 -18.46
C ASP A 145 0.15 5.52 -19.68
N SER A 146 -0.09 6.73 -20.17
CA SER A 146 -0.96 6.97 -21.35
C SER A 146 -0.41 6.40 -22.65
N GLU A 147 0.88 6.05 -22.71
CA GLU A 147 1.52 5.39 -23.85
C GLU A 147 1.44 3.86 -23.74
N GLY A 148 0.92 3.33 -22.63
CA GLY A 148 0.79 1.89 -22.37
C GLY A 148 2.04 1.26 -21.73
N ASN A 149 3.03 2.05 -21.33
CA ASN A 149 4.22 1.53 -20.66
C ASN A 149 3.94 1.30 -19.18
N SER A 150 4.38 0.17 -18.64
CA SER A 150 4.28 -0.08 -17.20
C SER A 150 5.08 0.95 -16.40
N ILE A 151 4.47 1.54 -15.37
CA ILE A 151 5.12 2.56 -14.54
C ILE A 151 6.24 2.01 -13.67
N ILE A 152 6.34 0.68 -13.51
CA ILE A 152 7.40 0.02 -12.73
C ILE A 152 8.45 -0.68 -13.59
N ASN A 153 8.25 -0.80 -14.91
CA ASN A 153 9.24 -1.42 -15.78
C ASN A 153 10.57 -0.64 -15.76
N GLY A 154 11.66 -1.35 -15.49
CA GLY A 154 13.00 -0.77 -15.39
C GLY A 154 13.25 0.06 -14.11
N LYS A 155 12.28 0.17 -13.21
CA LYS A 155 12.43 0.88 -11.93
C LYS A 155 12.88 -0.03 -10.81
N THR A 156 13.65 0.54 -9.89
CA THR A 156 13.98 -0.11 -8.62
C THR A 156 12.78 -0.07 -7.70
N VAL A 157 12.29 -1.24 -7.29
CA VAL A 157 11.14 -1.41 -6.41
C VAL A 157 11.37 -2.47 -5.36
N THR A 158 10.56 -2.46 -4.33
CA THR A 158 10.46 -3.53 -3.33
C THR A 158 8.99 -3.84 -3.02
N GLY A 159 8.75 -4.91 -2.32
CA GLY A 159 7.46 -5.36 -1.84
C GLY A 159 7.67 -6.58 -0.97
N PHE A 160 6.60 -7.22 -0.50
CA PHE A 160 6.71 -8.37 0.37
C PHE A 160 7.53 -9.47 -0.30
N SER A 161 8.61 -9.90 0.36
CA SER A 161 9.58 -10.80 -0.24
C SER A 161 9.13 -12.26 -0.20
N ASN A 162 9.66 -13.06 -1.13
CA ASN A 162 9.40 -14.50 -1.14
C ASN A 162 9.84 -15.16 0.19
N THR A 163 10.96 -14.72 0.75
CA THR A 163 11.47 -15.25 2.02
C THR A 163 10.60 -14.87 3.21
N GLU A 164 9.96 -13.72 3.18
CA GLU A 164 8.95 -13.32 4.20
C GLU A 164 7.65 -14.11 4.02
N GLU A 165 7.18 -14.34 2.78
CA GLU A 165 6.00 -15.17 2.50
C GLU A 165 6.20 -16.64 2.94
N GLU A 166 7.40 -17.18 2.72
CA GLU A 166 7.79 -18.49 3.23
C GLU A 166 7.80 -18.52 4.78
N ALA A 167 8.34 -17.46 5.40
CA ALA A 167 8.43 -17.36 6.86
C ALA A 167 7.06 -17.31 7.55
N VAL A 168 6.05 -16.73 6.91
CA VAL A 168 4.66 -16.74 7.42
C VAL A 168 3.88 -18.01 7.02
N GLY A 169 4.48 -18.90 6.23
CA GLY A 169 3.89 -20.19 5.83
C GLY A 169 2.76 -20.07 4.82
N LEU A 170 2.77 -19.02 3.98
CA LEU A 170 1.70 -18.74 3.03
C LEU A 170 2.14 -18.81 1.56
N ALA A 171 3.42 -19.06 1.29
CA ALA A 171 3.96 -19.09 -0.08
C ALA A 171 3.24 -20.07 -1.02
N ASP A 172 2.74 -21.19 -0.49
CA ASP A 172 1.98 -22.20 -1.23
C ASP A 172 0.43 -21.99 -1.14
N LYS A 173 -0.02 -20.93 -0.48
CA LYS A 173 -1.44 -20.62 -0.25
C LYS A 173 -1.92 -19.41 -1.03
N VAL A 174 -0.99 -18.55 -1.48
CA VAL A 174 -1.31 -17.39 -2.31
C VAL A 174 -1.22 -17.77 -3.78
N PRO A 175 -2.01 -17.13 -4.66
CA PRO A 175 -2.02 -17.49 -6.09
C PRO A 175 -0.73 -17.11 -6.82
N TYR A 176 0.05 -16.20 -6.26
CA TYR A 176 1.35 -15.74 -6.78
C TYR A 176 2.12 -15.02 -5.68
N LEU A 177 3.43 -14.89 -5.86
CA LEU A 177 4.32 -14.18 -4.94
C LEU A 177 4.55 -12.74 -5.42
N THR A 178 4.45 -11.78 -4.51
CA THR A 178 4.58 -10.35 -4.83
C THR A 178 5.94 -10.00 -5.44
N GLU A 179 7.03 -10.53 -4.88
CA GLU A 179 8.39 -10.35 -5.41
C GLU A 179 8.50 -10.85 -6.86
N ASP A 180 7.97 -12.04 -7.16
CA ASP A 180 8.02 -12.61 -8.50
C ASP A 180 7.21 -11.80 -9.49
N GLU A 181 6.03 -11.35 -9.10
CA GLU A 181 5.17 -10.55 -9.97
C GLU A 181 5.79 -9.17 -10.30
N LEU A 182 6.49 -8.53 -9.36
CA LEU A 182 7.23 -7.30 -9.63
C LEU A 182 8.37 -7.53 -10.64
N LYS A 183 9.15 -8.60 -10.46
CA LYS A 183 10.21 -9.00 -11.40
C LYS A 183 9.65 -9.33 -12.79
N ASN A 184 8.52 -10.04 -12.86
CA ASN A 184 7.86 -10.42 -14.12
C ASN A 184 7.36 -9.20 -14.93
N ARG A 185 7.16 -8.02 -14.27
CA ARG A 185 6.83 -6.76 -14.96
C ARG A 185 8.08 -5.93 -15.30
N GLY A 186 9.27 -6.53 -15.23
CA GLY A 186 10.52 -5.88 -15.60
C GLY A 186 11.06 -4.91 -14.57
N ALA A 187 10.57 -4.92 -13.34
CA ALA A 187 11.13 -4.11 -12.27
C ALA A 187 12.45 -4.69 -11.75
N HIS A 188 13.36 -3.82 -11.32
CA HIS A 188 14.57 -4.19 -10.57
C HIS A 188 14.19 -4.33 -9.09
N TYR A 189 13.89 -5.55 -8.67
CA TYR A 189 13.48 -5.81 -7.30
C TYR A 189 14.69 -5.81 -6.36
N GLU A 190 14.60 -5.03 -5.30
CA GLU A 190 15.59 -5.01 -4.21
C GLU A 190 14.91 -5.32 -2.88
N LYS A 191 15.65 -5.90 -1.94
CA LYS A 191 15.19 -6.17 -0.58
C LYS A 191 16.31 -6.09 0.44
N GLY A 192 15.93 -5.76 1.68
CA GLY A 192 16.73 -5.93 2.88
C GLY A 192 16.46 -7.29 3.55
N ASP A 193 16.93 -7.44 4.77
CA ASP A 193 16.64 -8.61 5.59
C ASP A 193 15.14 -8.71 5.90
N ASN A 194 14.66 -9.92 6.12
CA ASN A 194 13.27 -10.15 6.53
C ASN A 194 12.93 -9.31 7.77
N TRP A 195 11.76 -8.68 7.76
CA TRP A 195 11.22 -7.86 8.85
C TRP A 195 12.05 -6.62 9.20
N SER A 196 13.06 -6.28 8.41
CA SER A 196 13.77 -5.01 8.53
C SER A 196 13.02 -3.89 7.80
N GLN A 197 13.14 -2.67 8.30
CA GLN A 197 12.65 -1.51 7.58
C GLN A 197 13.47 -1.33 6.30
N PHE A 198 12.83 -1.45 5.14
CA PHE A 198 13.46 -1.24 3.83
C PHE A 198 12.49 -0.58 2.86
N ALA A 199 12.90 0.55 2.30
CA ALA A 199 12.13 1.27 1.29
C ALA A 199 13.05 1.87 0.23
N VAL A 200 12.59 1.89 -1.01
CA VAL A 200 13.31 2.45 -2.16
C VAL A 200 12.46 3.52 -2.84
N ILE A 201 13.14 4.43 -3.54
CA ILE A 201 12.54 5.46 -4.37
C ILE A 201 13.23 5.47 -5.73
N ASP A 202 12.43 5.47 -6.80
CA ASP A 202 12.90 5.61 -8.18
C ASP A 202 11.97 6.58 -8.93
N GLY A 203 12.42 7.81 -9.10
CA GLY A 203 11.59 8.89 -9.62
C GLY A 203 10.39 9.16 -8.69
N HIS A 204 9.18 8.99 -9.22
CA HIS A 204 7.94 9.20 -8.47
C HIS A 204 7.35 7.90 -7.88
N VAL A 205 8.04 6.77 -8.01
CA VAL A 205 7.62 5.48 -7.43
C VAL A 205 8.39 5.24 -6.15
N ILE A 206 7.65 5.01 -5.05
CA ILE A 206 8.20 4.79 -3.70
C ILE A 206 7.61 3.50 -3.14
N THR A 207 8.45 2.53 -2.82
CA THR A 207 7.96 1.24 -2.33
C THR A 207 8.66 0.80 -1.06
N GLY A 208 7.93 0.14 -0.17
CA GLY A 208 8.40 -0.45 1.08
C GLY A 208 8.19 -1.97 1.09
N GLN A 209 9.09 -2.70 1.72
CA GLN A 209 9.16 -4.15 1.63
C GLN A 209 8.07 -4.86 2.44
N ASN A 210 7.78 -4.39 3.66
CA ASN A 210 7.10 -5.16 4.70
C ASN A 210 6.37 -4.22 5.69
N PRO A 211 5.66 -4.76 6.70
CA PRO A 211 4.95 -3.95 7.70
C PRO A 211 5.80 -2.91 8.44
N GLN A 212 7.10 -3.13 8.56
CA GLN A 212 8.03 -2.21 9.23
C GLN A 212 8.37 -0.98 8.39
N SER A 213 7.98 -0.95 7.11
CA SER A 213 8.49 0.02 6.13
C SER A 213 7.55 1.19 5.83
N GLY A 214 6.32 1.21 6.36
CA GLY A 214 5.34 2.27 6.07
C GLY A 214 5.81 3.68 6.41
N LYS A 215 6.46 3.84 7.56
CA LYS A 215 7.09 5.12 7.95
C LYS A 215 8.16 5.56 6.96
N ALA A 216 9.04 4.66 6.55
CA ALA A 216 10.12 4.97 5.61
C ALA A 216 9.59 5.39 4.22
N VAL A 217 8.48 4.79 3.76
CA VAL A 217 7.82 5.22 2.52
C VAL A 217 7.33 6.67 2.64
N ALA A 218 6.71 7.04 3.75
CA ALA A 218 6.26 8.40 4.00
C ALA A 218 7.43 9.40 4.08
N GLU A 219 8.52 9.04 4.76
CA GLU A 219 9.72 9.86 4.86
C GLU A 219 10.35 10.11 3.48
N LYS A 220 10.47 9.07 2.64
CA LYS A 220 10.95 9.20 1.24
C LYS A 220 10.06 10.09 0.38
N PHE A 221 8.76 10.11 0.62
CA PHE A 221 7.87 11.06 -0.05
C PHE A 221 8.24 12.52 0.28
N PHE A 222 8.53 12.83 1.54
CA PHE A 222 8.96 14.17 1.91
C PHE A 222 10.38 14.51 1.40
N GLU A 223 11.28 13.53 1.31
CA GLU A 223 12.56 13.70 0.63
C GLU A 223 12.36 14.10 -0.84
N LEU A 224 11.46 13.41 -1.56
CA LEU A 224 11.11 13.74 -2.94
C LEU A 224 10.55 15.16 -3.09
N LYS A 225 9.66 15.57 -2.17
CA LYS A 225 9.08 16.93 -2.19
C LYS A 225 10.09 18.03 -1.93
N ASN A 226 11.04 17.79 -1.03
CA ASN A 226 12.06 18.78 -0.65
C ASN A 226 13.16 18.94 -1.70
N ASN A 227 13.30 18.00 -2.63
CA ASN A 227 14.28 18.03 -3.70
C ASN A 227 13.73 18.61 -5.03
N LYS A 228 12.47 19.07 -5.03
CA LYS A 228 11.82 19.80 -6.12
C LYS A 228 11.92 21.31 -5.89
#